data_70bdac141f94ba40c07284fd0c1a8c99
#
_entry.id   70bdac141f94ba40c07284fd0c1a8c99
#
_cell.length_a   1.000
_cell.length_b   1.000
_cell.length_c   1.000
_cell.angle_alpha   90.00
_cell.angle_beta   90.00
_cell.angle_gamma   90.00
#
_symmetry.space_group_name_H-M   'P 1'
#
loop_
_entity.id
_entity.type
_entity.pdbx_description
1 polymer ?
#
loop_
_entity_poly.entity_id
_entity_poly.type
_entity_poly.pdbx_seq_one_letter_code
_entity_poly.pdbx_strand_id
1 'polypeptide(L)'
;MNNQLLQAYLSVTDAIAQDASPEAAYRAVEKAIDDLIGHRLFTILVRCEGGEEVERVYSSQPEAYPVQGRKRMGPTPWGDLVLTRKQTFLGRDKEAIRWAFPDHELIESLGLGCVINVSVQEGGEILGTLNVLDEEGAYASEDQVAVVRSFTPLLISALMKARK
;
A
#
# COMPACT_ATOMS: atom_id res chain seq x y z
N MET A 1 14.15 -0.64 -22.21
CA MET A 1 13.10 -1.19 -21.35
C MET A 1 13.75 -1.78 -20.10
N ASN A 2 13.23 -1.50 -18.93
CA ASN A 2 13.74 -2.07 -17.69
C ASN A 2 13.25 -3.53 -17.57
N ASN A 3 14.10 -4.49 -17.88
CA ASN A 3 13.76 -5.92 -17.81
C ASN A 3 13.36 -6.37 -16.40
N GLN A 4 13.93 -5.75 -15.37
CA GLN A 4 13.64 -6.07 -13.97
C GLN A 4 12.19 -5.75 -13.61
N LEU A 5 11.72 -4.57 -14.01
CA LEU A 5 10.32 -4.16 -13.79
C LEU A 5 9.35 -5.07 -14.58
N LEU A 6 9.67 -5.37 -15.83
CA LEU A 6 8.85 -6.26 -16.65
C LEU A 6 8.76 -7.66 -16.05
N GLN A 7 9.88 -8.23 -15.62
CA GLN A 7 9.91 -9.55 -14.99
C GLN A 7 9.14 -9.59 -13.69
N ALA A 8 9.28 -8.56 -12.85
CA ALA A 8 8.52 -8.44 -11.61
C ALA A 8 7.01 -8.35 -11.88
N TYR A 9 6.62 -7.57 -12.89
CA TYR A 9 5.23 -7.43 -13.29
C TYR A 9 4.64 -8.75 -13.79
N LEU A 10 5.36 -9.44 -14.67
CA LEU A 10 4.95 -10.76 -15.18
C LEU A 10 4.85 -11.81 -14.07
N SER A 11 5.74 -11.78 -13.09
CA SER A 11 5.68 -12.66 -11.93
C SER A 11 4.37 -12.48 -11.16
N VAL A 12 3.90 -11.24 -11.00
CA VAL A 12 2.60 -10.98 -10.34
C VAL A 12 1.44 -11.46 -11.20
N THR A 13 1.45 -11.17 -12.49
CA THR A 13 0.38 -11.62 -13.40
C THR A 13 0.29 -13.15 -13.46
N ASP A 14 1.42 -13.84 -13.47
CA ASP A 14 1.47 -15.30 -13.44
C ASP A 14 0.92 -15.86 -12.13
N ALA A 15 1.26 -15.26 -11.00
CA ALA A 15 0.75 -15.67 -9.70
C ALA A 15 -0.78 -15.55 -9.63
N ILE A 16 -1.33 -14.44 -10.13
CA ILE A 16 -2.77 -14.22 -10.20
C ILE A 16 -3.45 -15.21 -11.14
N ALA A 17 -2.82 -15.53 -12.27
CA ALA A 17 -3.35 -16.49 -13.23
C ALA A 17 -3.43 -17.91 -12.67
N GLN A 18 -2.52 -18.26 -11.76
CA GLN A 18 -2.46 -19.60 -11.16
C GLN A 18 -3.34 -19.75 -9.92
N ASP A 19 -3.54 -18.68 -9.17
CA ASP A 19 -4.27 -18.70 -7.91
C ASP A 19 -5.11 -17.42 -7.79
N ALA A 20 -6.42 -17.60 -7.79
CA ALA A 20 -7.38 -16.48 -7.76
C ALA A 20 -7.65 -15.94 -6.33
N SER A 21 -6.98 -16.48 -5.30
CA SER A 21 -7.15 -15.96 -3.94
C SER A 21 -6.56 -14.56 -3.81
N PRO A 22 -7.20 -13.65 -3.02
CA PRO A 22 -6.62 -12.33 -2.77
C PRO A 22 -5.20 -12.38 -2.22
N GLU A 23 -4.91 -13.32 -1.33
CA GLU A 23 -3.60 -13.46 -0.69
C GLU A 23 -2.48 -13.75 -1.68
N ALA A 24 -2.76 -14.50 -2.75
CA ALA A 24 -1.77 -14.75 -3.81
C ALA A 24 -1.33 -13.45 -4.49
N ALA A 25 -2.29 -12.58 -4.80
CA ALA A 25 -2.00 -11.26 -5.37
C ALA A 25 -1.21 -10.38 -4.39
N TYR A 26 -1.61 -10.36 -3.12
CA TYR A 26 -0.93 -9.56 -2.09
C TYR A 26 0.54 -9.96 -1.93
N ARG A 27 0.81 -11.24 -1.79
CA ARG A 27 2.18 -11.77 -1.63
C ARG A 27 3.02 -11.50 -2.88
N ALA A 28 2.45 -11.68 -4.05
CA ALA A 28 3.17 -11.48 -5.30
C ALA A 28 3.55 -9.99 -5.50
N VAL A 29 2.63 -9.08 -5.20
CA VAL A 29 2.89 -7.63 -5.27
C VAL A 29 3.93 -7.21 -4.21
N GLU A 30 3.83 -7.72 -3.00
CA GLU A 30 4.83 -7.45 -1.96
C GLU A 30 6.23 -7.86 -2.43
N LYS A 31 6.38 -9.10 -2.91
CA LYS A 31 7.67 -9.60 -3.39
C LYS A 31 8.23 -8.75 -4.54
N ALA A 32 7.39 -8.39 -5.49
CA ALA A 32 7.80 -7.58 -6.63
C ALA A 32 8.31 -6.20 -6.20
N ILE A 33 7.61 -5.54 -5.30
CA ILE A 33 8.01 -4.22 -4.79
C ILE A 33 9.27 -4.34 -3.94
N ASP A 34 9.39 -5.38 -3.12
CA ASP A 34 10.60 -5.61 -2.34
C ASP A 34 11.83 -5.81 -3.23
N ASP A 35 11.70 -6.61 -4.29
CA ASP A 35 12.78 -6.84 -5.25
C ASP A 35 13.20 -5.55 -5.99
N LEU A 36 12.27 -4.63 -6.23
CA LEU A 36 12.52 -3.42 -7.02
C LEU A 36 13.00 -2.23 -6.19
N ILE A 37 12.41 -1.98 -5.02
CA ILE A 37 12.72 -0.81 -4.19
C ILE A 37 12.99 -1.13 -2.72
N GLY A 38 12.64 -2.33 -2.27
CA GLY A 38 12.75 -2.74 -0.87
C GLY A 38 11.65 -2.16 0.01
N HIS A 39 11.39 -2.81 1.14
CA HIS A 39 10.52 -2.31 2.20
C HIS A 39 10.85 -3.00 3.53
N ARG A 40 10.42 -2.38 4.63
CA ARG A 40 10.43 -2.99 5.96
C ARG A 40 9.02 -3.26 6.47
N LEU A 41 8.04 -2.52 5.98
CA LEU A 41 6.62 -2.77 6.24
C LEU A 41 5.84 -2.59 4.94
N PHE A 42 4.96 -3.56 4.67
CA PHE A 42 4.06 -3.55 3.54
C PHE A 42 2.66 -3.89 4.03
N THR A 43 1.68 -3.02 3.78
CA THR A 43 0.29 -3.27 4.16
C THR A 43 -0.65 -2.93 3.02
N ILE A 44 -1.80 -3.60 3.01
CA ILE A 44 -2.89 -3.30 2.10
C ILE A 44 -4.16 -3.10 2.91
N LEU A 45 -4.84 -1.98 2.64
CA LEU A 45 -6.13 -1.66 3.23
C LEU A 45 -7.20 -1.74 2.16
N VAL A 46 -8.33 -2.37 2.47
CA VAL A 46 -9.53 -2.34 1.63
C VAL A 46 -10.53 -1.34 2.20
N ARG A 47 -11.17 -0.58 1.32
CA ARG A 47 -12.26 0.31 1.71
C ARG A 47 -13.53 -0.51 1.89
N CYS A 48 -14.10 -0.47 3.08
CA CYS A 48 -15.33 -1.22 3.40
C CYS A 48 -16.54 -0.65 2.65
N GLU A 49 -17.58 -1.46 2.49
CA GLU A 49 -18.84 -0.98 1.96
C GLU A 49 -19.40 0.14 2.86
N GLY A 50 -20.00 1.16 2.23
CA GLY A 50 -20.37 2.40 2.93
C GLY A 50 -19.32 3.48 2.89
N GLY A 51 -18.03 3.10 2.67
CA GLY A 51 -16.96 4.05 2.34
C GLY A 51 -16.35 4.83 3.49
N GLU A 52 -16.79 4.61 4.72
CA GLU A 52 -16.30 5.37 5.89
C GLU A 52 -15.15 4.69 6.62
N GLU A 53 -15.02 3.37 6.46
CA GLU A 53 -14.01 2.56 7.14
C GLU A 53 -13.10 1.83 6.16
N VAL A 54 -11.91 1.49 6.64
CA VAL A 54 -10.98 0.57 5.97
C VAL A 54 -10.65 -0.59 6.88
N GLU A 55 -10.32 -1.71 6.25
CA GLU A 55 -9.85 -2.91 6.94
C GLU A 55 -8.47 -3.29 6.39
N ARG A 56 -7.54 -3.63 7.28
CA ARG A 56 -6.25 -4.18 6.85
C ARG A 56 -6.44 -5.62 6.41
N VAL A 57 -6.18 -5.90 5.14
CA VAL A 57 -6.34 -7.23 4.56
C VAL A 57 -5.01 -7.96 4.37
N TYR A 58 -3.89 -7.23 4.43
CA TYR A 58 -2.57 -7.81 4.34
C TYR A 58 -1.54 -7.00 5.11
N SER A 59 -0.58 -7.69 5.74
CA SER A 59 0.52 -7.06 6.47
C SER A 59 1.75 -7.95 6.43
N SER A 60 2.92 -7.36 6.13
CA SER A 60 4.20 -8.05 6.23
C SER A 60 4.71 -8.19 7.67
N GLN A 61 4.10 -7.45 8.61
CA GLN A 61 4.41 -7.51 10.04
C GLN A 61 3.10 -7.65 10.85
N PRO A 62 2.46 -8.82 10.82
CA PRO A 62 1.14 -8.99 11.42
C PRO A 62 1.11 -8.87 12.95
N GLU A 63 2.25 -8.98 13.63
CA GLU A 63 2.33 -8.78 15.08
C GLU A 63 2.15 -7.30 15.43
N ALA A 64 2.83 -6.40 14.73
CA ALA A 64 2.73 -4.96 14.94
C ALA A 64 1.52 -4.34 14.23
N TYR A 65 1.22 -4.85 13.05
CA TYR A 65 0.11 -4.39 12.20
C TYR A 65 -0.77 -5.58 11.81
N PRO A 66 -1.68 -6.00 12.71
CA PRO A 66 -2.52 -7.16 12.47
C PRO A 66 -3.55 -6.91 11.37
N VAL A 67 -3.95 -8.00 10.68
CA VAL A 67 -5.04 -7.99 9.71
C VAL A 67 -6.40 -7.91 10.42
N GLN A 68 -7.46 -7.60 9.66
CA GLN A 68 -8.85 -7.48 10.10
C GLN A 68 -9.15 -6.31 11.05
N GLY A 69 -8.16 -5.46 11.34
CA GLY A 69 -8.37 -4.22 12.09
C GLY A 69 -9.11 -3.21 11.22
N ARG A 70 -10.28 -2.75 11.65
CA ARG A 70 -11.04 -1.69 10.99
C ARG A 70 -10.81 -0.36 11.68
N LYS A 71 -10.76 0.71 10.88
CA LYS A 71 -10.69 2.07 11.39
C LYS A 71 -11.42 3.03 10.45
N ARG A 72 -11.89 4.14 11.00
CA ARG A 72 -12.44 5.24 10.21
C ARG A 72 -11.30 5.97 9.51
N MET A 73 -11.55 6.39 8.27
CA MET A 73 -10.53 7.01 7.41
C MET A 73 -10.46 8.52 7.51
N GLY A 74 -11.21 9.13 8.31
CA GLY A 74 -11.17 10.57 8.37
C GLY A 74 -12.15 11.17 9.35
N PRO A 75 -12.26 12.49 9.36
CA PRO A 75 -11.55 13.45 8.51
C PRO A 75 -10.11 13.69 9.00
N THR A 76 -9.14 13.57 8.10
CA THR A 76 -7.72 13.90 8.35
C THR A 76 -7.11 14.55 7.11
N PRO A 77 -6.04 15.38 7.23
CA PRO A 77 -5.33 15.92 6.07
C PRO A 77 -4.80 14.83 5.12
N TRP A 78 -4.28 13.74 5.66
CA TRP A 78 -3.84 12.60 4.86
C TRP A 78 -5.00 11.94 4.12
N GLY A 79 -6.13 11.71 4.78
CA GLY A 79 -7.33 11.15 4.17
C GLY A 79 -7.87 12.03 3.04
N ASP A 80 -7.85 13.35 3.22
CA ASP A 80 -8.21 14.28 2.15
C ASP A 80 -7.27 14.14 0.95
N LEU A 81 -5.97 14.09 1.18
CA LEU A 81 -4.97 13.98 0.13
C LEU A 81 -5.11 12.67 -0.66
N VAL A 82 -5.10 11.54 0.03
CA VAL A 82 -4.99 10.21 -0.60
C VAL A 82 -6.35 9.68 -1.05
N LEU A 83 -7.40 9.89 -0.26
CA LEU A 83 -8.70 9.27 -0.51
C LEU A 83 -9.67 10.21 -1.23
N THR A 84 -9.70 11.49 -0.89
CA THR A 84 -10.60 12.44 -1.52
C THR A 84 -10.01 12.97 -2.82
N ARG A 85 -8.78 13.48 -2.76
CA ARG A 85 -8.08 14.02 -3.94
C ARG A 85 -7.36 12.96 -4.76
N LYS A 86 -7.30 11.72 -4.27
CA LYS A 86 -6.75 10.54 -4.96
C LYS A 86 -5.29 10.72 -5.39
N GLN A 87 -4.52 11.46 -4.59
CA GLN A 87 -3.11 11.71 -4.84
C GLN A 87 -2.24 10.68 -4.13
N THR A 88 -1.08 10.38 -4.68
CA THR A 88 -0.07 9.60 -4.01
C THR A 88 0.58 10.42 -2.90
N PHE A 89 0.98 9.77 -1.81
CA PHE A 89 1.73 10.40 -0.75
C PHE A 89 3.14 9.80 -0.67
N LEU A 90 4.15 10.65 -0.80
CA LEU A 90 5.54 10.29 -0.54
C LEU A 90 5.99 11.06 0.69
N GLY A 91 6.06 10.35 1.83
CA GLY A 91 6.62 10.90 3.07
C GLY A 91 8.08 10.51 3.18
N ARG A 92 8.99 11.47 3.00
CA ARG A 92 10.44 11.22 2.88
C ARG A 92 11.16 11.09 4.22
N ASP A 93 10.55 11.58 5.28
CA ASP A 93 11.17 11.68 6.60
C ASP A 93 10.16 11.48 7.73
N LYS A 94 10.66 11.47 8.95
CA LYS A 94 9.84 11.28 10.16
C LYS A 94 8.81 12.40 10.38
N GLU A 95 9.14 13.62 9.97
CA GLU A 95 8.22 14.75 10.07
C GLU A 95 6.97 14.52 9.21
N ALA A 96 7.16 14.02 7.98
CA ALA A 96 6.05 13.65 7.10
C ALA A 96 5.20 12.52 7.68
N ILE A 97 5.83 11.52 8.32
CA ILE A 97 5.14 10.44 9.02
C ILE A 97 4.27 10.97 10.16
N ARG A 98 4.80 11.89 10.96
CA ARG A 98 4.07 12.52 12.08
C ARG A 98 2.87 13.32 11.58
N TRP A 99 3.02 13.99 10.46
CA TRP A 99 1.91 14.71 9.83
C TRP A 99 0.80 13.77 9.36
N ALA A 100 1.17 12.63 8.79
CA ALA A 100 0.24 11.72 8.12
C ALA A 100 -0.50 10.78 9.09
N PHE A 101 0.19 10.30 10.14
CA PHE A 101 -0.29 9.15 10.91
C PHE A 101 -0.35 9.42 12.41
N PRO A 102 -1.51 9.15 13.06
CA PRO A 102 -1.61 9.28 14.52
C PRO A 102 -0.76 8.25 15.28
N ASP A 103 -0.46 7.10 14.66
CA ASP A 103 0.38 6.03 15.23
C ASP A 103 1.87 6.18 14.88
N HIS A 104 2.32 7.40 14.62
CA HIS A 104 3.70 7.69 14.22
C HIS A 104 4.74 7.21 15.24
N GLU A 105 4.42 7.16 16.53
CA GLU A 105 5.34 6.64 17.55
C GLU A 105 5.60 5.14 17.36
N LEU A 106 4.56 4.34 17.06
CA LEU A 106 4.72 2.94 16.73
C LEU A 106 5.56 2.77 15.47
N ILE A 107 5.28 3.56 14.43
CA ILE A 107 6.02 3.54 13.17
C ILE A 107 7.50 3.80 13.43
N GLU A 108 7.83 4.86 14.18
CA GLU A 108 9.22 5.18 14.53
C GLU A 108 9.88 4.06 15.35
N SER A 109 9.13 3.42 16.26
CA SER A 109 9.66 2.34 17.10
C SER A 109 10.07 1.11 16.28
N LEU A 110 9.51 0.94 15.10
CA LEU A 110 9.86 -0.15 14.17
C LEU A 110 11.02 0.21 13.25
N GLY A 111 11.64 1.37 13.44
CA GLY A 111 12.76 1.84 12.61
C GLY A 111 12.32 2.44 11.27
N LEU A 112 11.06 2.81 11.15
CA LEU A 112 10.48 3.34 9.93
C LEU A 112 10.48 4.87 9.95
N GLY A 113 10.76 5.49 8.80
CA GLY A 113 10.86 6.94 8.70
C GLY A 113 10.53 7.49 7.32
N CYS A 114 10.09 6.65 6.38
CA CYS A 114 9.54 7.11 5.11
C CYS A 114 8.40 6.19 4.66
N VAL A 115 7.55 6.70 3.77
CA VAL A 115 6.34 6.00 3.33
C VAL A 115 5.94 6.39 1.91
N ILE A 116 5.40 5.42 1.18
CA ILE A 116 4.64 5.64 -0.05
C ILE A 116 3.24 5.07 0.15
N ASN A 117 2.23 5.92 -0.02
CA ASN A 117 0.83 5.48 -0.03
C ASN A 117 0.24 5.74 -1.40
N VAL A 118 -0.34 4.71 -2.00
CA VAL A 118 -1.00 4.81 -3.30
C VAL A 118 -2.39 4.19 -3.20
N SER A 119 -3.41 4.89 -3.69
CA SER A 119 -4.75 4.33 -3.75
C SER A 119 -4.88 3.34 -4.90
N VAL A 120 -5.66 2.28 -4.66
CA VAL A 120 -6.09 1.33 -5.68
C VAL A 120 -7.44 1.83 -6.20
N GLN A 121 -7.51 2.13 -7.49
CA GLN A 121 -8.68 2.77 -8.08
C GLN A 121 -9.21 1.97 -9.28
N GLU A 122 -10.53 1.97 -9.43
CA GLU A 122 -11.20 1.50 -10.63
C GLU A 122 -12.37 2.42 -10.96
N GLY A 123 -12.40 2.96 -12.18
CA GLY A 123 -13.47 3.84 -12.62
C GLY A 123 -13.63 5.10 -11.77
N GLY A 124 -12.55 5.58 -11.15
CA GLY A 124 -12.57 6.73 -10.25
C GLY A 124 -12.97 6.39 -8.82
N GLU A 125 -13.38 5.16 -8.54
CA GLU A 125 -13.67 4.70 -7.18
C GLU A 125 -12.40 4.19 -6.50
N ILE A 126 -12.20 4.58 -5.25
CA ILE A 126 -11.10 4.06 -4.44
C ILE A 126 -11.54 2.76 -3.77
N LEU A 127 -10.82 1.67 -4.06
CA LEU A 127 -11.07 0.35 -3.47
C LEU A 127 -10.24 0.10 -2.22
N GLY A 128 -9.12 0.79 -2.08
CA GLY A 128 -8.21 0.63 -0.96
C GLY A 128 -6.92 1.37 -1.17
N THR A 129 -5.91 1.05 -0.35
CA THR A 129 -4.57 1.65 -0.45
C THR A 129 -3.48 0.58 -0.32
N LEU A 130 -2.41 0.79 -1.06
CA LEU A 130 -1.16 0.05 -0.95
C LEU A 130 -0.15 0.95 -0.25
N ASN A 131 0.47 0.43 0.81
CA ASN A 131 1.32 1.21 1.70
C ASN A 131 2.64 0.49 1.90
N VAL A 132 3.75 1.18 1.61
CA VAL A 132 5.09 0.67 1.84
C VAL A 132 5.88 1.67 2.69
N LEU A 133 6.59 1.16 3.68
CA LEU A 133 7.39 1.95 4.61
C LEU A 133 8.79 1.37 4.72
N ASP A 134 9.76 2.23 4.94
CA ASP A 134 11.16 1.86 5.14
C ASP A 134 11.84 2.86 6.06
N GLU A 135 13.13 2.70 6.28
CA GLU A 135 13.92 3.65 7.06
C GLU A 135 13.93 5.04 6.42
N GLU A 136 14.13 6.06 7.23
CA GLU A 136 14.17 7.45 6.77
C GLU A 136 15.17 7.61 5.62
N GLY A 137 14.73 8.24 4.54
CA GLY A 137 15.54 8.48 3.35
C GLY A 137 15.57 7.37 2.31
N ALA A 138 15.00 6.19 2.60
CA ALA A 138 14.97 5.09 1.64
C ALA A 138 14.08 5.40 0.43
N TYR A 139 12.98 6.11 0.64
CA TYR A 139 12.11 6.56 -0.46
C TYR A 139 12.26 8.07 -0.66
N ALA A 140 12.89 8.45 -1.76
CA ALA A 140 13.22 9.85 -2.04
C ALA A 140 12.88 10.26 -3.49
N SER A 141 12.47 9.31 -4.33
CA SER A 141 12.33 9.49 -5.78
C SER A 141 10.91 9.24 -6.25
N GLU A 142 10.44 10.07 -7.17
CA GLU A 142 9.17 9.84 -7.86
C GLU A 142 9.16 8.55 -8.68
N ASP A 143 10.34 8.06 -9.09
CA ASP A 143 10.45 6.77 -9.78
C ASP A 143 10.06 5.62 -8.85
N GLN A 144 10.40 5.69 -7.57
CA GLN A 144 9.97 4.70 -6.57
C GLN A 144 8.45 4.73 -6.38
N VAL A 145 7.86 5.92 -6.35
CA VAL A 145 6.38 6.07 -6.31
C VAL A 145 5.74 5.45 -7.56
N ALA A 146 6.32 5.69 -8.73
CA ALA A 146 5.82 5.12 -9.98
C ALA A 146 5.87 3.60 -9.98
N VAL A 147 6.91 2.99 -9.41
CA VAL A 147 7.00 1.53 -9.24
C VAL A 147 5.83 1.02 -8.41
N VAL A 148 5.60 1.58 -7.23
CA VAL A 148 4.48 1.15 -6.36
C VAL A 148 3.15 1.33 -7.07
N ARG A 149 2.95 2.49 -7.69
CA ARG A 149 1.72 2.81 -8.42
C ARG A 149 1.44 1.82 -9.55
N SER A 150 2.47 1.35 -10.26
CA SER A 150 2.30 0.46 -11.42
C SER A 150 1.68 -0.89 -11.05
N PHE A 151 1.81 -1.32 -9.80
CA PHE A 151 1.24 -2.59 -9.33
C PHE A 151 -0.20 -2.47 -8.80
N THR A 152 -0.70 -1.27 -8.52
CA THR A 152 -2.04 -1.12 -7.92
C THR A 152 -3.17 -1.69 -8.77
N PRO A 153 -3.17 -1.60 -10.11
CA PRO A 153 -4.23 -2.24 -10.90
C PRO A 153 -4.31 -3.75 -10.75
N LEU A 154 -3.19 -4.40 -10.42
CA LEU A 154 -3.15 -5.85 -10.21
C LEU A 154 -3.81 -6.29 -8.89
N LEU A 155 -4.15 -5.33 -8.02
CA LEU A 155 -4.86 -5.58 -6.76
C LEU A 155 -6.37 -5.38 -6.85
N ILE A 156 -6.89 -4.88 -7.97
CA ILE A 156 -8.32 -4.54 -8.12
C ILE A 156 -9.21 -5.76 -7.85
N SER A 157 -8.96 -6.86 -8.53
CA SER A 157 -9.76 -8.09 -8.35
C SER A 157 -9.70 -8.62 -6.92
N ALA A 158 -8.52 -8.62 -6.31
CA ALA A 158 -8.33 -9.08 -4.94
C ALA A 158 -9.11 -8.21 -3.94
N LEU A 159 -9.07 -6.89 -4.11
CA LEU A 159 -9.78 -5.97 -3.22
C LEU A 159 -11.30 -6.03 -3.42
N MET A 160 -11.77 -6.23 -4.64
CA MET A 160 -13.20 -6.45 -4.90
C MET A 160 -13.73 -7.69 -4.19
N LYS A 161 -12.95 -8.76 -4.14
CA LYS A 161 -13.31 -9.99 -3.40
C LYS A 161 -13.24 -9.81 -1.87
N ALA A 162 -12.30 -9.01 -1.39
CA ALA A 162 -12.09 -8.79 0.04
C ALA A 162 -13.05 -7.77 0.66
N ARG A 163 -13.70 -6.96 -0.16
CA ARG A 163 -14.59 -5.88 0.28
C ARG A 163 -15.83 -6.41 0.97
N LYS A 164 -16.13 -5.91 2.16
CA LYS A 164 -17.32 -6.25 2.95
C LYS A 164 -18.07 -4.99 3.39
#